data_7e86b5e19d0cca89f3d22f4bfb6dd8d1
#
_entry.id   7e86b5e19d0cca89f3d22f4bfb6dd8d1
#
_cell.length_a   1.000
_cell.length_b   1.000
_cell.length_c   1.000
_cell.angle_alpha   90.00
_cell.angle_beta   90.00
_cell.angle_gamma   90.00
#
_symmetry.space_group_name_H-M   'P 1'
#
loop_
_entity.id
_entity.type
_entity.pdbx_description
1 polymer ?
#
loop_
_entity_poly.entity_id
_entity_poly.type
_entity_poly.pdbx_seq_one_letter_code
_entity_poly.pdbx_strand_id
1 'polypeptide(L)'
;MDTFCRGNNGLYNKAFIELLFIFMYTKMITNVQASLSDLHEQLKSIEERREKLITGTRKVVLLCGKSIVALHRNELKEGEKQIEEARLLLNEFRPYAKTDLQRYMNDAEQEFVEASMLKSVCEGSPLPLLEDLNVSGPSYITGILDTIGEIKRLVYDRMRRSQTSDVIKLFSLMQELYNTVYALGVYDNLIPGLRRKLDISKMITEDVRAAVTEDSRRQLLINALAILEKKLKTDV
;
A
#
# COMPACT_ATOMS: atom_id res chain seq x y z
N MET A 1 33.99 -54.45 73.22
CA MET A 1 33.36 -53.14 73.37
C MET A 1 33.87 -52.28 72.20
N ASP A 2 33.36 -52.48 71.02
CA ASP A 2 33.67 -51.63 69.86
C ASP A 2 32.63 -51.94 68.76
N THR A 3 31.48 -51.25 68.83
CA THR A 3 30.50 -51.24 67.72
C THR A 3 29.53 -50.09 67.96
N PHE A 4 29.94 -48.89 67.60
CA PHE A 4 28.98 -47.80 67.38
C PHE A 4 29.75 -46.59 66.83
N CYS A 5 29.90 -46.47 65.52
CA CYS A 5 30.07 -45.21 64.80
C CYS A 5 30.41 -45.49 63.31
N ARG A 6 29.50 -46.14 62.59
CA ARG A 6 29.55 -46.12 61.11
C ARG A 6 28.10 -46.13 60.58
N GLY A 7 27.53 -45.00 60.39
CA GLY A 7 26.20 -45.04 59.79
C GLY A 7 25.54 -43.72 59.38
N ASN A 8 26.15 -42.55 59.54
CA ASN A 8 25.39 -41.35 59.22
C ASN A 8 26.08 -40.29 58.34
N ASN A 9 27.37 -40.42 58.07
CA ASN A 9 28.07 -39.39 57.28
C ASN A 9 27.81 -39.51 55.76
N GLY A 10 27.37 -40.64 55.22
CA GLY A 10 27.13 -40.83 53.82
C GLY A 10 25.80 -40.22 53.31
N LEU A 11 24.78 -40.25 54.13
CA LEU A 11 23.43 -39.74 53.78
C LEU A 11 23.37 -38.20 53.79
N TYR A 12 24.01 -37.57 54.77
CA TYR A 12 24.12 -36.11 54.86
C TYR A 12 24.94 -35.53 53.71
N ASN A 13 26.01 -36.24 53.30
CA ASN A 13 26.83 -35.78 52.17
C ASN A 13 26.12 -35.88 50.82
N LYS A 14 25.29 -36.91 50.64
CA LYS A 14 24.51 -37.08 49.42
C LYS A 14 23.38 -36.04 49.29
N ALA A 15 22.60 -35.80 50.37
CA ALA A 15 21.57 -34.78 50.41
C ALA A 15 22.14 -33.35 50.25
N PHE A 16 23.32 -33.07 50.82
CA PHE A 16 24.01 -31.80 50.65
C PHE A 16 24.47 -31.56 49.21
N ILE A 17 25.01 -32.60 48.54
CA ILE A 17 25.46 -32.53 47.15
C ILE A 17 24.23 -32.34 46.22
N GLU A 18 23.11 -33.02 46.46
CA GLU A 18 21.88 -32.85 45.71
C GLU A 18 21.32 -31.41 45.87
N LEU A 19 21.32 -30.85 47.09
CA LEU A 19 20.92 -29.48 47.36
C LEU A 19 21.84 -28.44 46.64
N LEU A 20 23.11 -28.67 46.68
CA LEU A 20 24.11 -27.84 45.99
C LEU A 20 23.90 -27.88 44.49
N PHE A 21 23.62 -29.05 43.92
CA PHE A 21 23.35 -29.24 42.51
C PHE A 21 22.06 -28.54 42.09
N ILE A 22 20.98 -28.70 42.88
CA ILE A 22 19.70 -28.00 42.66
C ILE A 22 19.89 -26.49 42.75
N PHE A 23 20.60 -25.97 43.76
CA PHE A 23 20.89 -24.55 43.89
C PHE A 23 21.69 -23.99 42.72
N MET A 24 22.72 -24.71 42.30
CA MET A 24 23.56 -24.32 41.14
C MET A 24 22.76 -24.35 39.85
N TYR A 25 21.95 -25.40 39.63
CA TYR A 25 21.08 -25.52 38.46
C TYR A 25 20.02 -24.43 38.42
N THR A 26 19.37 -24.14 39.56
CA THR A 26 18.39 -23.04 39.70
C THR A 26 19.05 -21.70 39.34
N LYS A 27 20.26 -21.43 39.86
CA LYS A 27 21.01 -20.21 39.54
C LYS A 27 21.38 -20.10 38.05
N MET A 28 21.71 -21.22 37.42
CA MET A 28 22.00 -21.24 36.00
C MET A 28 20.82 -20.85 35.10
N ILE A 29 19.59 -21.28 35.45
CA ILE A 29 18.40 -21.05 34.66
C ILE A 29 17.72 -19.69 34.94
N THR A 30 17.98 -19.08 36.12
CA THR A 30 17.29 -17.84 36.54
C THR A 30 17.50 -16.69 35.53
N ASN A 31 18.71 -16.52 35.02
CA ASN A 31 18.98 -15.46 34.02
C ASN A 31 18.24 -15.71 32.70
N VAL A 32 18.12 -16.97 32.30
CA VAL A 32 17.36 -17.35 31.09
C VAL A 32 15.88 -17.09 31.30
N GLN A 33 15.33 -17.46 32.48
CA GLN A 33 13.93 -17.20 32.81
C GLN A 33 13.61 -15.71 32.84
N ALA A 34 14.49 -14.88 33.45
CA ALA A 34 14.32 -13.42 33.44
C ALA A 34 14.32 -12.85 32.01
N SER A 35 15.32 -13.25 31.20
CA SER A 35 15.40 -12.81 29.80
C SER A 35 14.19 -13.22 28.97
N LEU A 36 13.66 -14.44 29.18
CA LEU A 36 12.46 -14.91 28.47
C LEU A 36 11.21 -14.20 28.95
N SER A 37 11.09 -13.82 30.22
CA SER A 37 10.00 -13.03 30.75
C SER A 37 9.97 -11.63 30.10
N ASP A 38 11.13 -10.97 30.05
CA ASP A 38 11.24 -9.65 29.40
C ASP A 38 10.91 -9.72 27.91
N LEU A 39 11.40 -10.76 27.23
CA LEU A 39 11.10 -10.98 25.82
C LEU A 39 9.61 -11.26 25.59
N HIS A 40 8.96 -12.00 26.48
CA HIS A 40 7.52 -12.26 26.42
C HIS A 40 6.70 -10.97 26.46
N GLU A 41 7.01 -10.06 27.39
CA GLU A 41 6.32 -8.76 27.49
C GLU A 41 6.57 -7.89 26.24
N GLN A 42 7.79 -7.90 25.69
CA GLN A 42 8.09 -7.21 24.43
C GLN A 42 7.26 -7.77 23.27
N LEU A 43 7.24 -9.08 23.09
CA LEU A 43 6.48 -9.74 22.02
C LEU A 43 4.98 -9.50 22.16
N LYS A 44 4.45 -9.53 23.37
CA LYS A 44 3.05 -9.19 23.65
C LYS A 44 2.71 -7.78 23.23
N SER A 45 3.55 -6.80 23.56
CA SER A 45 3.38 -5.40 23.14
C SER A 45 3.41 -5.25 21.60
N ILE A 46 4.31 -5.98 20.92
CA ILE A 46 4.38 -5.99 19.46
C ILE A 46 3.10 -6.58 18.85
N GLU A 47 2.62 -7.69 19.40
CA GLU A 47 1.41 -8.35 18.90
C GLU A 47 0.16 -7.47 19.08
N GLU A 48 0.01 -6.82 20.24
CA GLU A 48 -1.10 -5.88 20.48
C GLU A 48 -1.09 -4.71 19.46
N ARG A 49 0.08 -4.16 19.14
CA ARG A 49 0.22 -3.11 18.10
C ARG A 49 -0.11 -3.65 16.72
N ARG A 50 0.38 -4.85 16.41
CA ARG A 50 0.13 -5.52 15.12
C ARG A 50 -1.37 -5.74 14.88
N GLU A 51 -2.11 -6.24 15.86
CA GLU A 51 -3.57 -6.48 15.76
C GLU A 51 -4.33 -5.16 15.51
N LYS A 52 -3.96 -4.08 16.18
CA LYS A 52 -4.52 -2.74 15.93
C LYS A 52 -4.28 -2.29 14.51
N LEU A 53 -3.05 -2.47 13.98
CA LEU A 53 -2.71 -2.10 12.62
C LEU A 53 -3.51 -2.91 11.60
N ILE A 54 -3.58 -4.23 11.73
CA ILE A 54 -4.33 -5.09 10.79
C ILE A 54 -5.80 -4.69 10.73
N THR A 55 -6.41 -4.43 11.89
CA THR A 55 -7.83 -4.04 11.94
C THR A 55 -8.06 -2.64 11.39
N GLY A 56 -7.17 -1.70 11.74
CA GLY A 56 -7.29 -0.30 11.35
C GLY A 56 -7.01 -0.06 9.87
N THR A 57 -5.95 -0.64 9.33
CA THR A 57 -5.56 -0.47 7.93
C THR A 57 -6.60 -1.03 6.96
N ARG A 58 -7.34 -2.09 7.32
CA ARG A 58 -8.48 -2.57 6.52
C ARG A 58 -9.58 -1.52 6.36
N LYS A 59 -9.82 -0.69 7.37
CA LYS A 59 -10.79 0.41 7.28
C LYS A 59 -10.31 1.48 6.31
N VAL A 60 -9.01 1.80 6.34
CA VAL A 60 -8.40 2.74 5.40
C VAL A 60 -8.59 2.26 3.96
N VAL A 61 -8.21 1.01 3.66
CA VAL A 61 -8.39 0.40 2.33
C VAL A 61 -9.86 0.47 1.88
N LEU A 62 -10.81 0.16 2.78
CA LEU A 62 -12.24 0.25 2.47
C LEU A 62 -12.69 1.67 2.12
N LEU A 63 -12.20 2.68 2.86
CA LEU A 63 -12.52 4.09 2.60
C LEU A 63 -11.93 4.55 1.26
N CYS A 64 -10.67 4.20 0.97
CA CYS A 64 -10.02 4.50 -0.30
C CYS A 64 -10.79 3.87 -1.49
N GLY A 65 -11.17 2.60 -1.39
CA GLY A 65 -11.99 1.95 -2.42
C GLY A 65 -13.34 2.61 -2.62
N LYS A 66 -14.03 3.05 -1.56
CA LYS A 66 -15.28 3.82 -1.66
C LYS A 66 -15.04 5.16 -2.34
N SER A 67 -13.95 5.86 -1.99
CA SER A 67 -13.58 7.12 -2.63
C SER A 67 -13.37 6.93 -4.14
N ILE A 68 -12.58 5.93 -4.56
CA ILE A 68 -12.34 5.63 -5.97
C ILE A 68 -13.66 5.41 -6.72
N VAL A 69 -14.59 4.64 -6.14
CA VAL A 69 -15.92 4.43 -6.74
C VAL A 69 -16.70 5.73 -6.86
N ALA A 70 -16.70 6.60 -5.83
CA ALA A 70 -17.38 7.90 -5.86
C ALA A 70 -16.77 8.83 -6.92
N LEU A 71 -15.44 8.88 -7.03
CA LEU A 71 -14.73 9.68 -8.03
C LEU A 71 -15.10 9.28 -9.46
N HIS A 72 -15.19 7.98 -9.76
CA HIS A 72 -15.64 7.50 -11.08
C HIS A 72 -17.10 7.85 -11.39
N ARG A 73 -17.91 8.01 -10.35
CA ARG A 73 -19.30 8.49 -10.49
C ARG A 73 -19.40 10.01 -10.58
N ASN A 74 -18.25 10.72 -10.55
CA ASN A 74 -18.18 12.18 -10.51
C ASN A 74 -18.77 12.79 -9.22
N GLU A 75 -18.78 12.03 -8.14
CA GLU A 75 -19.23 12.42 -6.79
C GLU A 75 -18.02 12.93 -5.98
N LEU A 76 -17.39 14.04 -6.45
CA LEU A 76 -16.11 14.53 -5.94
C LEU A 76 -16.13 14.78 -4.42
N LYS A 77 -17.18 15.41 -3.90
CA LYS A 77 -17.31 15.71 -2.46
C LYS A 77 -17.36 14.45 -1.59
N GLU A 78 -18.05 13.42 -2.05
CA GLU A 78 -18.11 12.14 -1.33
C GLU A 78 -16.74 11.43 -1.38
N GLY A 79 -16.09 11.43 -2.55
CA GLY A 79 -14.74 10.91 -2.70
C GLY A 79 -13.73 11.61 -1.76
N GLU A 80 -13.76 12.94 -1.72
CA GLU A 80 -12.91 13.74 -0.83
C GLU A 80 -13.15 13.43 0.65
N LYS A 81 -14.42 13.33 1.06
CA LYS A 81 -14.78 12.97 2.44
C LYS A 81 -14.18 11.63 2.85
N GLN A 82 -14.28 10.61 2.00
CA GLN A 82 -13.72 9.27 2.27
C GLN A 82 -12.17 9.31 2.36
N ILE A 83 -11.51 10.10 1.52
CA ILE A 83 -10.04 10.29 1.58
C ILE A 83 -9.64 10.96 2.90
N GLU A 84 -10.37 11.98 3.33
CA GLU A 84 -10.05 12.66 4.59
C GLU A 84 -10.26 11.76 5.81
N GLU A 85 -11.32 10.95 5.85
CA GLU A 85 -11.52 9.93 6.87
C GLU A 85 -10.38 8.90 6.87
N ALA A 86 -9.92 8.48 5.68
CA ALA A 86 -8.77 7.57 5.54
C ALA A 86 -7.48 8.21 6.05
N ARG A 87 -7.23 9.49 5.77
CA ARG A 87 -6.08 10.26 6.26
C ARG A 87 -6.05 10.32 7.80
N LEU A 88 -7.19 10.61 8.42
CA LEU A 88 -7.29 10.66 9.88
C LEU A 88 -6.95 9.30 10.50
N LEU A 89 -7.46 8.21 9.95
CA LEU A 89 -7.14 6.86 10.42
C LEU A 89 -5.67 6.50 10.23
N LEU A 90 -5.05 6.82 9.08
CA LEU A 90 -3.62 6.60 8.87
C LEU A 90 -2.79 7.34 9.92
N ASN A 91 -3.13 8.58 10.24
CA ASN A 91 -2.46 9.35 11.28
C ASN A 91 -2.63 8.73 12.67
N GLU A 92 -3.81 8.17 12.98
CA GLU A 92 -4.07 7.47 14.24
C GLU A 92 -3.21 6.19 14.36
N PHE A 93 -3.00 5.46 13.25
CA PHE A 93 -2.31 4.16 13.30
C PHE A 93 -0.79 4.25 13.21
N ARG A 94 -0.22 5.33 12.66
CA ARG A 94 1.24 5.50 12.52
C ARG A 94 2.04 5.28 13.82
N PRO A 95 1.60 5.78 15.00
CA PRO A 95 2.33 5.53 16.25
C PRO A 95 2.45 4.04 16.62
N TYR A 96 1.53 3.19 16.14
CA TYR A 96 1.58 1.75 16.37
C TYR A 96 2.53 1.03 15.40
N ALA A 97 2.74 1.56 14.20
CA ALA A 97 3.61 0.96 13.20
C ALA A 97 5.09 1.05 13.61
N LYS A 98 5.54 2.22 14.11
CA LYS A 98 6.95 2.51 14.39
C LYS A 98 7.82 2.04 13.20
N THR A 99 9.04 1.57 13.48
CA THR A 99 9.95 1.05 12.44
C THR A 99 9.81 -0.46 12.21
N ASP A 100 9.33 -1.19 13.22
CA ASP A 100 9.25 -2.66 13.23
C ASP A 100 8.00 -3.23 12.54
N LEU A 101 6.91 -2.47 12.50
CA LEU A 101 5.62 -2.89 11.94
C LEU A 101 5.17 -2.06 10.73
N GLN A 102 6.05 -1.23 10.12
CA GLN A 102 5.73 -0.38 8.97
C GLN A 102 5.10 -1.17 7.82
N ARG A 103 5.53 -2.40 7.60
CA ARG A 103 4.97 -3.28 6.55
C ARG A 103 3.45 -3.46 6.60
N TYR A 104 2.84 -3.31 7.79
CA TYR A 104 1.38 -3.43 7.95
C TYR A 104 0.62 -2.16 7.55
N MET A 105 1.34 -1.04 7.32
CA MET A 105 0.77 0.20 6.80
C MET A 105 0.83 0.27 5.27
N ASN A 106 1.77 -0.46 4.64
CA ASN A 106 2.13 -0.25 3.24
C ASN A 106 0.94 -0.33 2.27
N ASP A 107 0.10 -1.35 2.40
CA ASP A 107 -1.06 -1.53 1.51
C ASP A 107 -2.07 -0.39 1.69
N ALA A 108 -2.33 0.03 2.95
CA ALA A 108 -3.25 1.11 3.23
C ALA A 108 -2.72 2.48 2.77
N GLU A 109 -1.42 2.73 2.91
CA GLU A 109 -0.77 3.93 2.38
C GLU A 109 -0.81 3.94 0.85
N GLN A 110 -0.58 2.80 0.19
CA GLN A 110 -0.64 2.66 -1.25
C GLN A 110 -2.04 2.99 -1.80
N GLU A 111 -3.09 2.39 -1.23
CA GLU A 111 -4.49 2.68 -1.59
C GLU A 111 -4.85 4.15 -1.33
N PHE A 112 -4.33 4.75 -0.25
CA PHE A 112 -4.53 6.15 0.05
C PHE A 112 -3.86 7.07 -0.97
N VAL A 113 -2.66 6.73 -1.44
CA VAL A 113 -1.98 7.43 -2.54
C VAL A 113 -2.81 7.34 -3.82
N GLU A 114 -3.25 6.14 -4.19
CA GLU A 114 -4.06 5.91 -5.39
C GLU A 114 -5.34 6.75 -5.38
N ALA A 115 -6.11 6.71 -4.30
CA ALA A 115 -7.35 7.49 -4.17
C ALA A 115 -7.08 9.01 -4.22
N SER A 116 -6.00 9.48 -3.56
CA SER A 116 -5.63 10.90 -3.52
C SER A 116 -5.17 11.41 -4.88
N MET A 117 -4.35 10.62 -5.60
CA MET A 117 -3.93 10.92 -6.96
C MET A 117 -5.11 10.95 -7.92
N LEU A 118 -5.99 9.95 -7.85
CA LEU A 118 -7.20 9.90 -8.69
C LEU A 118 -8.11 11.10 -8.46
N LYS A 119 -8.28 11.53 -7.20
CA LYS A 119 -9.01 12.77 -6.87
C LYS A 119 -8.44 13.96 -7.63
N SER A 120 -7.12 14.17 -7.54
CA SER A 120 -6.46 15.27 -8.23
C SER A 120 -6.62 15.21 -9.74
N VAL A 121 -6.54 14.00 -10.32
CA VAL A 121 -6.82 13.79 -11.76
C VAL A 121 -8.25 14.18 -12.12
N CYS A 122 -9.24 13.79 -11.32
CA CYS A 122 -10.64 14.12 -11.55
C CYS A 122 -10.93 15.62 -11.44
N GLU A 123 -10.21 16.33 -10.56
CA GLU A 123 -10.34 17.78 -10.35
C GLU A 123 -9.52 18.60 -11.34
N GLY A 124 -8.54 17.99 -12.01
CA GLY A 124 -7.55 18.72 -12.82
C GLY A 124 -6.59 19.56 -11.98
N SER A 125 -6.38 19.18 -10.71
CA SER A 125 -5.46 19.82 -9.79
C SER A 125 -4.07 19.17 -9.82
N PRO A 126 -3.01 19.84 -9.30
CA PRO A 126 -1.70 19.22 -9.17
C PRO A 126 -1.76 17.93 -8.34
N LEU A 127 -0.96 16.93 -8.76
CA LEU A 127 -0.85 15.67 -8.01
C LEU A 127 -0.15 15.93 -6.67
N PRO A 128 -0.60 15.30 -5.57
CA PRO A 128 -0.05 15.53 -4.24
C PRO A 128 1.38 15.03 -4.12
N LEU A 129 2.20 15.76 -3.36
CA LEU A 129 3.57 15.36 -3.05
C LEU A 129 3.59 14.22 -2.03
N LEU A 130 4.72 13.55 -1.95
CA LEU A 130 4.99 12.52 -0.92
C LEU A 130 4.78 13.07 0.49
N GLU A 131 5.29 14.28 0.73
CA GLU A 131 5.22 14.98 2.01
C GLU A 131 3.79 15.35 2.37
N ASP A 132 2.96 15.78 1.40
CA ASP A 132 1.55 16.14 1.62
C ASP A 132 0.71 14.92 2.08
N LEU A 133 1.04 13.75 1.57
CA LEU A 133 0.36 12.50 1.91
C LEU A 133 0.93 11.86 3.18
N ASN A 134 2.18 12.22 3.54
CA ASN A 134 2.88 11.68 4.70
C ASN A 134 2.87 10.15 4.72
N VAL A 135 3.25 9.52 3.61
CA VAL A 135 3.32 8.06 3.42
C VAL A 135 4.78 7.61 3.19
N SER A 136 5.03 6.30 3.21
CA SER A 136 6.35 5.78 2.87
C SER A 136 6.67 5.93 1.38
N GLY A 137 7.95 6.13 1.04
CA GLY A 137 8.39 6.22 -0.36
C GLY A 137 7.95 5.01 -1.21
N PRO A 138 8.14 3.76 -0.74
CA PRO A 138 7.63 2.59 -1.44
C PRO A 138 6.12 2.63 -1.72
N SER A 139 5.30 2.98 -0.72
CA SER A 139 3.84 3.09 -0.87
C SER A 139 3.43 4.19 -1.84
N TYR A 140 4.16 5.32 -1.85
CA TYR A 140 3.92 6.40 -2.80
C TYR A 140 4.16 5.95 -4.24
N ILE A 141 5.31 5.30 -4.50
CA ILE A 141 5.68 4.81 -5.83
C ILE A 141 4.67 3.76 -6.32
N THR A 142 4.33 2.80 -5.47
CA THR A 142 3.41 1.72 -5.85
C THR A 142 1.97 2.22 -6.03
N GLY A 143 1.54 3.20 -5.25
CA GLY A 143 0.22 3.84 -5.40
C GLY A 143 0.11 4.67 -6.69
N ILE A 144 1.18 5.36 -7.12
CA ILE A 144 1.22 6.02 -8.45
C ILE A 144 0.99 4.99 -9.56
N LEU A 145 1.64 3.82 -9.48
CA LEU A 145 1.46 2.78 -10.50
C LEU A 145 0.04 2.21 -10.53
N ASP A 146 -0.62 2.10 -9.37
CA ASP A 146 -2.03 1.67 -9.32
C ASP A 146 -2.96 2.74 -9.89
N THR A 147 -2.68 4.02 -9.66
CA THR A 147 -3.41 5.14 -10.27
C THR A 147 -3.44 5.06 -11.80
N ILE A 148 -2.41 4.50 -12.44
CA ILE A 148 -2.39 4.26 -13.89
C ILE A 148 -3.57 3.37 -14.32
N GLY A 149 -3.93 2.37 -13.51
CA GLY A 149 -5.09 1.52 -13.75
C GLY A 149 -6.42 2.29 -13.68
N GLU A 150 -6.55 3.19 -12.71
CA GLU A 150 -7.74 4.02 -12.57
C GLU A 150 -7.84 5.11 -13.65
N ILE A 151 -6.71 5.68 -14.10
CA ILE A 151 -6.68 6.58 -15.27
C ILE A 151 -7.13 5.84 -16.53
N LYS A 152 -6.70 4.58 -16.76
CA LYS A 152 -7.23 3.75 -17.86
C LYS A 152 -8.75 3.73 -17.84
N ARG A 153 -9.35 3.49 -16.68
CA ARG A 153 -10.80 3.45 -16.51
C ARG A 153 -11.44 4.78 -16.89
N LEU A 154 -10.88 5.91 -16.45
CA LEU A 154 -11.34 7.24 -16.84
C LEU A 154 -11.23 7.45 -18.35
N VAL A 155 -10.13 7.05 -18.99
CA VAL A 155 -9.95 7.15 -20.46
C VAL A 155 -11.08 6.44 -21.18
N TYR A 156 -11.37 5.19 -20.86
CA TYR A 156 -12.46 4.45 -21.50
C TYR A 156 -13.83 5.06 -21.23
N ASP A 157 -14.07 5.60 -20.03
CA ASP A 157 -15.30 6.31 -19.71
C ASP A 157 -15.48 7.60 -20.52
N ARG A 158 -14.39 8.35 -20.80
CA ARG A 158 -14.38 9.54 -21.67
C ARG A 158 -14.55 9.18 -23.14
N MET A 159 -13.92 8.09 -23.60
CA MET A 159 -14.11 7.58 -24.97
C MET A 159 -15.59 7.24 -25.23
N ARG A 160 -16.24 6.51 -24.32
CA ARG A 160 -17.68 6.20 -24.44
C ARG A 160 -18.58 7.42 -24.52
N ARG A 161 -18.13 8.58 -24.01
CA ARG A 161 -18.83 9.86 -24.06
C ARG A 161 -18.37 10.76 -25.18
N SER A 162 -17.52 10.28 -26.08
CA SER A 162 -16.91 11.05 -27.20
C SER A 162 -16.17 12.32 -26.74
N GLN A 163 -15.55 12.30 -25.57
CA GLN A 163 -14.79 13.41 -24.98
C GLN A 163 -13.32 13.33 -25.37
N THR A 164 -13.02 13.39 -26.66
CA THR A 164 -11.69 13.12 -27.23
C THR A 164 -10.57 13.99 -26.63
N SER A 165 -10.83 15.27 -26.36
CA SER A 165 -9.85 16.17 -25.73
C SER A 165 -9.39 15.68 -24.38
N ASP A 166 -10.31 15.19 -23.54
CA ASP A 166 -9.99 14.67 -22.20
C ASP A 166 -9.27 13.32 -22.27
N VAL A 167 -9.65 12.49 -23.25
CA VAL A 167 -8.99 11.21 -23.54
C VAL A 167 -7.49 11.42 -23.80
N ILE A 168 -7.14 12.39 -24.66
CA ILE A 168 -5.75 12.68 -25.01
C ILE A 168 -4.96 13.17 -23.79
N LYS A 169 -5.55 14.07 -22.99
CA LYS A 169 -4.91 14.60 -21.77
C LYS A 169 -4.66 13.50 -20.72
N LEU A 170 -5.65 12.66 -20.47
CA LEU A 170 -5.55 11.55 -19.52
C LEU A 170 -4.50 10.53 -19.98
N PHE A 171 -4.48 10.21 -21.27
CA PHE A 171 -3.48 9.30 -21.82
C PHE A 171 -2.06 9.88 -21.71
N SER A 172 -1.88 11.16 -22.02
CA SER A 172 -0.57 11.83 -21.84
C SER A 172 -0.11 11.79 -20.39
N LEU A 173 -0.99 12.10 -19.44
CA LEU A 173 -0.68 12.01 -18.00
C LEU A 173 -0.27 10.58 -17.59
N MET A 174 -1.00 9.58 -18.07
CA MET A 174 -0.71 8.16 -17.81
C MET A 174 0.69 7.77 -18.30
N GLN A 175 1.09 8.22 -19.50
CA GLN A 175 2.42 7.99 -20.06
C GLN A 175 3.52 8.67 -19.24
N GLU A 176 3.31 9.92 -18.84
CA GLU A 176 4.26 10.68 -18.03
C GLU A 176 4.46 10.03 -16.66
N LEU A 177 3.39 9.60 -15.98
CA LEU A 177 3.48 8.89 -14.72
C LEU A 177 4.28 7.59 -14.86
N TYR A 178 3.98 6.79 -15.88
CA TYR A 178 4.71 5.56 -16.15
C TYR A 178 6.21 5.83 -16.40
N ASN A 179 6.54 6.78 -17.28
CA ASN A 179 7.92 7.10 -17.63
C ASN A 179 8.72 7.61 -16.43
N THR A 180 8.09 8.45 -15.59
CA THR A 180 8.70 8.99 -14.37
C THR A 180 9.03 7.88 -13.38
N VAL A 181 8.09 6.96 -13.13
CA VAL A 181 8.31 5.86 -12.18
C VAL A 181 9.22 4.77 -12.76
N TYR A 182 9.23 4.58 -14.09
CA TYR A 182 10.06 3.56 -14.74
C TYR A 182 11.54 3.70 -14.42
N ALA A 183 12.05 4.94 -14.28
CA ALA A 183 13.44 5.21 -13.92
C ALA A 183 13.83 4.64 -12.54
N LEU A 184 12.84 4.43 -11.65
CA LEU A 184 13.04 3.86 -10.31
C LEU A 184 13.06 2.32 -10.31
N GLY A 185 12.81 1.67 -11.44
CA GLY A 185 12.80 0.21 -11.56
C GLY A 185 14.08 -0.50 -11.17
N VAL A 186 15.21 0.22 -11.13
CA VAL A 186 16.51 -0.27 -10.64
C VAL A 186 16.51 -0.59 -9.14
N TYR A 187 15.52 -0.07 -8.39
CA TYR A 187 15.40 -0.23 -6.94
C TYR A 187 14.39 -1.33 -6.54
N ASP A 188 14.08 -2.27 -7.43
CA ASP A 188 13.16 -3.38 -7.17
C ASP A 188 13.50 -4.18 -5.90
N ASN A 189 14.79 -4.31 -5.59
CA ASN A 189 15.25 -4.96 -4.36
C ASN A 189 14.86 -4.21 -3.06
N LEU A 190 14.59 -2.90 -3.16
CA LEU A 190 14.21 -2.05 -2.03
C LEU A 190 12.69 -1.87 -1.93
N ILE A 191 11.99 -2.07 -3.03
CA ILE A 191 10.53 -1.86 -3.15
C ILE A 191 9.90 -3.17 -3.64
N PRO A 192 9.45 -4.04 -2.74
CA PRO A 192 8.92 -5.35 -3.11
C PRO A 192 7.76 -5.24 -4.13
N GLY A 193 7.89 -5.94 -5.24
CA GLY A 193 6.88 -5.98 -6.28
C GLY A 193 6.87 -4.82 -7.27
N LEU A 194 7.82 -3.88 -7.18
CA LEU A 194 7.93 -2.74 -8.09
C LEU A 194 8.03 -3.19 -9.54
N ARG A 195 8.89 -4.16 -9.83
CA ARG A 195 9.09 -4.69 -11.19
C ARG A 195 7.79 -5.21 -11.79
N ARG A 196 7.06 -6.03 -11.03
CA ARG A 196 5.77 -6.56 -11.48
C ARG A 196 4.76 -5.45 -11.75
N LYS A 197 4.68 -4.42 -10.89
CA LYS A 197 3.77 -3.30 -11.10
C LYS A 197 4.16 -2.47 -12.33
N LEU A 198 5.45 -2.25 -12.57
CA LEU A 198 5.93 -1.58 -13.78
C LEU A 198 5.57 -2.36 -15.06
N ASP A 199 5.73 -3.68 -15.05
CA ASP A 199 5.35 -4.52 -16.19
C ASP A 199 3.85 -4.46 -16.49
N ILE A 200 3.02 -4.51 -15.44
CA ILE A 200 1.55 -4.37 -15.54
C ILE A 200 1.19 -2.97 -16.06
N SER A 201 1.78 -1.91 -15.50
CA SER A 201 1.50 -0.53 -15.91
C SER A 201 1.92 -0.28 -17.37
N LYS A 202 3.01 -0.90 -17.82
CA LYS A 202 3.42 -0.89 -19.24
C LYS A 202 2.35 -1.51 -20.12
N MET A 203 1.90 -2.71 -19.80
CA MET A 203 0.84 -3.40 -20.57
C MET A 203 -0.43 -2.55 -20.64
N ILE A 204 -0.85 -1.99 -19.51
CA ILE A 204 -2.02 -1.11 -19.43
C ILE A 204 -1.83 0.13 -20.32
N THR A 205 -0.66 0.77 -20.28
CA THR A 205 -0.38 1.96 -21.08
C THR A 205 -0.37 1.67 -22.58
N GLU A 206 0.17 0.53 -23.00
CA GLU A 206 0.15 0.11 -24.42
C GLU A 206 -1.26 -0.26 -24.92
N ASP A 207 -2.07 -0.91 -24.07
CA ASP A 207 -3.47 -1.20 -24.38
C ASP A 207 -4.29 0.10 -24.62
N VAL A 208 -4.12 1.08 -23.71
CA VAL A 208 -4.77 2.39 -23.86
C VAL A 208 -4.25 3.13 -25.09
N ARG A 209 -2.95 3.06 -25.41
CA ARG A 209 -2.38 3.65 -26.61
C ARG A 209 -3.08 3.16 -27.87
N ALA A 210 -3.28 1.86 -28.00
CA ALA A 210 -3.98 1.27 -29.14
C ALA A 210 -5.42 1.79 -29.24
N ALA A 211 -6.15 1.81 -28.13
CA ALA A 211 -7.53 2.26 -28.09
C ALA A 211 -7.67 3.75 -28.43
N VAL A 212 -6.82 4.62 -27.88
CA VAL A 212 -6.81 6.08 -28.14
C VAL A 212 -6.43 6.37 -29.60
N THR A 213 -5.51 5.62 -30.18
CA THR A 213 -5.13 5.77 -31.59
C THR A 213 -6.30 5.45 -32.50
N GLU A 214 -7.04 4.38 -32.22
CA GLU A 214 -8.20 3.99 -33.03
C GLU A 214 -9.36 4.98 -32.87
N ASP A 215 -9.64 5.44 -31.64
CA ASP A 215 -10.66 6.46 -31.37
C ASP A 215 -10.35 7.76 -32.12
N SER A 216 -9.10 8.22 -32.11
CA SER A 216 -8.66 9.41 -32.81
C SER A 216 -8.86 9.29 -34.33
N ARG A 217 -8.57 8.13 -34.91
CA ARG A 217 -8.80 7.86 -36.36
C ARG A 217 -10.28 7.88 -36.72
N ARG A 218 -11.14 7.27 -35.87
CA ARG A 218 -12.60 7.30 -36.03
C ARG A 218 -13.13 8.73 -35.99
N GLN A 219 -12.64 9.53 -35.04
CA GLN A 219 -13.05 10.93 -34.93
C GLN A 219 -12.68 11.76 -36.14
N LEU A 220 -11.49 11.55 -36.71
CA LEU A 220 -11.08 12.20 -37.97
C LEU A 220 -12.01 11.81 -39.13
N LEU A 221 -12.39 10.55 -39.25
CA LEU A 221 -13.33 10.08 -40.26
C LEU A 221 -14.70 10.70 -40.09
N ILE A 222 -15.24 10.72 -38.87
CA ILE A 222 -16.53 11.34 -38.55
C ILE A 222 -16.54 12.82 -38.93
N ASN A 223 -15.47 13.55 -38.59
CA ASN A 223 -15.32 14.96 -38.94
C ASN A 223 -15.26 15.18 -40.48
N ALA A 224 -14.54 14.32 -41.21
CA ALA A 224 -14.45 14.39 -42.67
C ALA A 224 -15.83 14.12 -43.32
N LEU A 225 -16.59 13.13 -42.80
CA LEU A 225 -17.96 12.86 -43.29
C LEU A 225 -18.91 14.02 -43.01
N ALA A 226 -18.84 14.65 -41.86
CA ALA A 226 -19.66 15.82 -41.51
C ALA A 226 -19.36 17.02 -42.42
N ILE A 227 -18.11 17.24 -42.77
CA ILE A 227 -17.70 18.28 -43.75
C ILE A 227 -18.26 17.98 -45.14
N LEU A 228 -18.17 16.73 -45.59
CA LEU A 228 -18.70 16.30 -46.86
C LEU A 228 -20.24 16.48 -46.92
N GLU A 229 -20.94 16.04 -45.91
CA GLU A 229 -22.42 16.21 -45.80
C GLU A 229 -22.83 17.68 -45.91
N LYS A 230 -22.08 18.57 -45.21
CA LYS A 230 -22.34 20.01 -45.26
C LYS A 230 -22.16 20.58 -46.69
N LYS A 231 -21.10 20.15 -47.37
CA LYS A 231 -20.87 20.59 -48.77
C LYS A 231 -21.98 20.14 -49.73
N LEU A 232 -22.40 18.88 -49.62
CA LEU A 232 -23.50 18.35 -50.46
C LEU A 232 -24.83 19.06 -50.20
N LYS A 233 -25.10 19.59 -49.01
CA LYS A 233 -26.30 20.37 -48.71
C LYS A 233 -26.24 21.82 -49.17
N THR A 234 -25.08 22.38 -49.46
CA THR A 234 -24.89 23.74 -49.97
C THR A 234 -24.88 23.80 -51.51
N ASP A 235 -24.68 22.66 -52.17
CA ASP A 235 -24.66 22.55 -53.63
C ASP A 235 -26.04 22.18 -54.24
N VAL A 236 -27.08 22.11 -53.40
CA VAL A 236 -28.53 21.95 -53.79
C VAL A 236 -29.28 23.20 -53.45
#